data_1f222741f2987a352483b06ecef46ce3
#
_entry.id   1f222741f2987a352483b06ecef46ce3
#
_cell.length_a   1.000
_cell.length_b   1.000
_cell.length_c   1.000
_cell.angle_alpha   90.00
_cell.angle_beta   90.00
_cell.angle_gamma   90.00
#
_symmetry.space_group_name_H-M   'P 1'
#
loop_
_entity.id
_entity.type
_entity.pdbx_description
1 polymer ?
#
loop_
_entity_poly.entity_id
_entity_poly.type
_entity_poly.pdbx_seq_one_letter_code
_entity_poly.pdbx_strand_id
1 'polypeptide(L)'
;MNSFSSINPNGTFAELLELEQKEFVLHQHVDYLVYKKERLKFIEQQADFKNKEALIDYVTTKVPNIAVFAGSFNPFHKGHYNVLQKAETLFDKVIIAFGKNLSKHERTWELPKTIANRQHAEYNGLLTDYLDSLAYDVTVVRGLRNSTDFQYEQNQYRYLQELKPDIKIVNIFCNKEFEHISSSGIRTLEQYNKHTGYLLP
;
A
#
# COMPACT_ATOMS: atom_id res chain seq x y z
N MET A 1 15.92 -7.50 6.38
CA MET A 1 15.45 -7.71 4.98
C MET A 1 15.63 -9.17 4.65
N ASN A 2 14.66 -9.84 4.05
CA ASN A 2 14.84 -11.22 3.57
C ASN A 2 15.94 -11.22 2.51
N SER A 3 16.73 -12.31 2.43
CA SER A 3 17.77 -12.45 1.40
C SER A 3 17.11 -12.54 0.02
N PHE A 4 17.71 -11.87 -0.97
CA PHE A 4 17.31 -12.01 -2.37
C PHE A 4 17.64 -13.42 -2.89
N SER A 5 16.82 -13.89 -3.83
CA SER A 5 17.05 -15.17 -4.50
C SER A 5 18.31 -15.13 -5.37
N SER A 6 18.98 -16.26 -5.50
CA SER A 6 20.15 -16.38 -6.36
C SER A 6 19.80 -16.15 -7.83
N ILE A 7 20.68 -15.45 -8.55
CA ILE A 7 20.56 -15.20 -9.99
C ILE A 7 21.19 -16.37 -10.74
N ASN A 8 20.46 -16.93 -11.73
CA ASN A 8 21.03 -17.91 -12.64
C ASN A 8 22.01 -17.22 -13.61
N PRO A 9 23.32 -17.54 -13.58
CA PRO A 9 24.32 -16.87 -14.43
C PRO A 9 24.08 -17.00 -15.94
N ASN A 10 23.40 -18.06 -16.35
CA ASN A 10 23.08 -18.36 -17.75
C ASN A 10 21.65 -18.02 -18.14
N GLY A 11 20.91 -17.38 -17.23
CA GLY A 11 19.50 -17.02 -17.45
C GLY A 11 19.30 -16.10 -18.64
N THR A 12 18.21 -16.32 -19.36
CA THR A 12 17.74 -15.37 -20.38
C THR A 12 17.27 -14.08 -19.72
N PHE A 13 17.19 -12.99 -20.47
CA PHE A 13 16.69 -11.72 -19.93
C PHE A 13 15.22 -11.85 -19.47
N ALA A 14 14.40 -12.64 -20.16
CA ALA A 14 13.02 -12.90 -19.74
C ALA A 14 12.95 -13.59 -18.37
N GLU A 15 13.77 -14.61 -18.11
CA GLU A 15 13.84 -15.26 -16.80
C GLU A 15 14.31 -14.33 -15.69
N LEU A 16 15.23 -13.41 -16.01
CA LEU A 16 15.67 -12.38 -15.06
C LEU A 16 14.55 -11.39 -14.74
N LEU A 17 13.74 -10.99 -15.71
CA LEU A 17 12.57 -10.12 -15.48
C LEU A 17 11.50 -10.81 -14.62
N GLU A 18 11.25 -12.11 -14.85
CA GLU A 18 10.34 -12.87 -14.00
C GLU A 18 10.85 -12.97 -12.57
N LEU A 19 12.16 -13.15 -12.39
CA LEU A 19 12.80 -13.12 -11.07
C LEU A 19 12.59 -11.77 -10.39
N GLU A 20 12.81 -10.65 -11.11
CA GLU A 20 12.60 -9.31 -10.56
C GLU A 20 11.15 -9.06 -10.13
N GLN A 21 10.17 -9.52 -10.90
CA GLN A 21 8.76 -9.43 -10.52
C GLN A 21 8.49 -10.22 -9.23
N LYS A 22 9.01 -11.43 -9.09
CA LYS A 22 8.90 -12.25 -7.87
C LYS A 22 9.56 -11.55 -6.68
N GLU A 23 10.78 -11.04 -6.84
CA GLU A 23 11.50 -10.33 -5.79
C GLU A 23 10.73 -9.08 -5.33
N PHE A 24 10.20 -8.30 -6.26
CA PHE A 24 9.40 -7.13 -5.91
C PHE A 24 8.13 -7.49 -5.12
N VAL A 25 7.45 -8.59 -5.47
CA VAL A 25 6.29 -9.10 -4.72
C VAL A 25 6.68 -9.59 -3.33
N LEU A 26 7.80 -10.29 -3.19
CA LEU A 26 8.29 -10.77 -1.88
C LEU A 26 8.69 -9.63 -0.94
N HIS A 27 9.08 -8.49 -1.48
CA HIS A 27 9.55 -7.33 -0.71
C HIS A 27 8.52 -6.18 -0.64
N GLN A 28 7.24 -6.46 -0.83
CA GLN A 28 6.16 -5.45 -0.74
C GLN A 28 6.12 -4.70 0.60
N HIS A 29 6.61 -5.30 1.68
CA HIS A 29 6.70 -4.70 3.02
C HIS A 29 7.83 -3.66 3.17
N VAL A 30 8.77 -3.61 2.22
CA VAL A 30 9.92 -2.69 2.25
C VAL A 30 9.59 -1.42 1.47
N ASP A 31 10.09 -0.26 1.90
CA ASP A 31 10.03 0.97 1.10
C ASP A 31 10.67 0.78 -0.28
N TYR A 32 10.05 1.37 -1.30
CA TYR A 32 10.48 1.17 -2.69
C TYR A 32 11.93 1.58 -2.95
N LEU A 33 12.36 2.74 -2.44
CA LEU A 33 13.73 3.20 -2.67
C LEU A 33 14.76 2.37 -1.90
N VAL A 34 14.40 1.91 -0.71
CA VAL A 34 15.23 0.99 0.07
C VAL A 34 15.35 -0.34 -0.67
N TYR A 35 14.23 -0.90 -1.17
CA TYR A 35 14.24 -2.11 -1.99
C TYR A 35 15.14 -1.95 -3.20
N LYS A 36 14.95 -0.90 -4.00
CA LYS A 36 15.69 -0.62 -5.22
C LYS A 36 17.20 -0.53 -4.96
N LYS A 37 17.58 0.22 -3.94
CA LYS A 37 19.00 0.38 -3.53
C LYS A 37 19.65 -0.96 -3.15
N GLU A 38 19.00 -1.73 -2.29
CA GLU A 38 19.53 -3.01 -1.84
C GLU A 38 19.55 -4.06 -2.96
N ARG A 39 18.57 -4.02 -3.86
CA ARG A 39 18.51 -4.90 -5.02
C ARG A 39 19.65 -4.62 -6.01
N LEU A 40 19.89 -3.36 -6.34
CA LEU A 40 21.03 -2.96 -7.19
C LEU A 40 22.36 -3.40 -6.58
N LYS A 41 22.55 -3.11 -5.29
CA LYS A 41 23.75 -3.53 -4.56
C LYS A 41 23.94 -5.04 -4.61
N PHE A 42 22.88 -5.82 -4.44
CA PHE A 42 22.93 -7.28 -4.53
C PHE A 42 23.36 -7.74 -5.92
N ILE A 43 22.78 -7.17 -7.01
CA ILE A 43 23.12 -7.54 -8.39
C ILE A 43 24.57 -7.18 -8.71
N GLU A 44 25.05 -6.01 -8.30
CA GLU A 44 26.44 -5.56 -8.51
C GLU A 44 27.46 -6.48 -7.85
N GLN A 45 27.14 -7.00 -6.66
CA GLN A 45 28.00 -7.91 -5.90
C GLN A 45 28.06 -9.34 -6.46
N GLN A 46 27.14 -9.71 -7.37
CA GLN A 46 27.23 -11.01 -8.04
C GLN A 46 28.45 -11.06 -8.98
N ALA A 47 29.04 -12.25 -9.14
CA ALA A 47 29.98 -12.49 -10.21
C ALA A 47 29.39 -12.09 -11.56
N ASP A 48 30.21 -11.86 -12.55
CA ASP A 48 29.71 -11.49 -13.89
C ASP A 48 28.84 -12.61 -14.47
N PHE A 49 27.73 -12.20 -15.07
CA PHE A 49 26.74 -13.10 -15.65
C PHE A 49 26.12 -12.50 -16.91
N LYS A 50 25.56 -13.37 -17.75
CA LYS A 50 24.85 -12.93 -18.96
C LYS A 50 23.70 -11.96 -18.62
N ASN A 51 23.61 -10.86 -19.35
CA ASN A 51 22.59 -9.81 -19.16
C ASN A 51 22.67 -9.01 -17.85
N LYS A 52 23.80 -9.02 -17.12
CA LYS A 52 23.95 -8.28 -15.86
C LYS A 52 23.70 -6.78 -16.03
N GLU A 53 24.33 -6.16 -17.03
CA GLU A 53 24.15 -4.73 -17.31
C GLU A 53 22.69 -4.40 -17.67
N ALA A 54 22.05 -5.23 -18.50
CA ALA A 54 20.65 -5.04 -18.86
C ALA A 54 19.70 -5.17 -17.66
N LEU A 55 20.01 -6.04 -16.69
CA LEU A 55 19.26 -6.17 -15.46
C LEU A 55 19.45 -4.95 -14.55
N ILE A 56 20.67 -4.44 -14.42
CA ILE A 56 20.96 -3.21 -13.66
C ILE A 56 20.21 -2.03 -14.28
N ASP A 57 20.24 -1.87 -15.60
CA ASP A 57 19.52 -0.83 -16.31
C ASP A 57 18.01 -0.93 -16.06
N TYR A 58 17.43 -2.12 -16.20
CA TYR A 58 16.02 -2.38 -15.90
C TYR A 58 15.64 -1.96 -14.48
N VAL A 59 16.36 -2.43 -13.46
CA VAL A 59 16.06 -2.10 -12.05
C VAL A 59 16.27 -0.61 -11.78
N THR A 60 17.21 0.03 -12.47
CA THR A 60 17.48 1.47 -12.33
C THR A 60 16.38 2.31 -12.95
N THR A 61 15.87 1.94 -14.11
CA THR A 61 14.91 2.74 -14.89
C THR A 61 13.46 2.43 -14.57
N LYS A 62 13.16 1.21 -14.07
CA LYS A 62 11.80 0.81 -13.71
C LYS A 62 11.24 1.72 -12.62
N VAL A 63 10.11 2.34 -12.91
CA VAL A 63 9.30 3.12 -11.96
C VAL A 63 7.97 2.38 -11.78
N PRO A 64 7.74 1.76 -10.63
CA PRO A 64 6.48 1.08 -10.35
C PRO A 64 5.35 2.09 -10.13
N ASN A 65 4.12 1.69 -10.47
CA ASN A 65 2.93 2.43 -10.14
C ASN A 65 2.56 2.18 -8.67
N ILE A 66 2.81 3.14 -7.79
CA ILE A 66 2.63 3.01 -6.34
C ILE A 66 1.39 3.76 -5.89
N ALA A 67 0.59 3.10 -5.05
CA ALA A 67 -0.54 3.73 -4.38
C ALA A 67 -0.34 3.86 -2.88
N VAL A 68 -0.98 4.87 -2.28
CA VAL A 68 -1.13 5.05 -0.84
C VAL A 68 -2.61 4.87 -0.49
N PHE A 69 -2.94 3.78 0.16
CA PHE A 69 -4.28 3.55 0.72
C PHE A 69 -4.32 4.19 2.11
N ALA A 70 -4.89 5.40 2.17
CA ALA A 70 -4.89 6.23 3.36
C ALA A 70 -6.21 6.15 4.13
N GLY A 71 -6.13 5.97 5.43
CA GLY A 71 -7.30 5.96 6.32
C GLY A 71 -6.92 5.86 7.80
N SER A 72 -7.90 6.07 8.70
CA SER A 72 -7.68 5.86 10.13
C SER A 72 -7.64 4.37 10.50
N PHE A 73 -8.34 3.51 9.74
CA PHE A 73 -8.37 2.04 9.90
C PHE A 73 -8.45 1.56 11.36
N ASN A 74 -9.36 2.13 12.13
CA ASN A 74 -9.50 1.86 13.55
C ASN A 74 -10.85 1.17 13.90
N PRO A 75 -10.95 -0.17 13.76
CA PRO A 75 -9.96 -1.13 13.25
C PRO A 75 -9.89 -1.21 11.70
N PHE A 76 -8.83 -1.83 11.18
CA PHE A 76 -8.79 -2.34 9.81
C PHE A 76 -9.70 -3.57 9.72
N HIS A 77 -10.58 -3.64 8.73
CA HIS A 77 -11.63 -4.65 8.64
C HIS A 77 -11.81 -5.21 7.22
N LYS A 78 -12.67 -6.23 7.06
CA LYS A 78 -12.93 -6.92 5.79
C LYS A 78 -13.27 -5.99 4.62
N GLY A 79 -14.04 -4.92 4.87
CA GLY A 79 -14.34 -3.92 3.84
C GLY A 79 -13.09 -3.16 3.35
N HIS A 80 -12.19 -2.79 4.26
CA HIS A 80 -10.91 -2.18 3.90
C HIS A 80 -10.04 -3.17 3.12
N TYR A 81 -10.00 -4.43 3.53
CA TYR A 81 -9.24 -5.46 2.84
C TYR A 81 -9.74 -5.71 1.42
N ASN A 82 -11.06 -5.69 1.20
CA ASN A 82 -11.62 -5.80 -0.13
C ASN A 82 -11.20 -4.64 -1.05
N VAL A 83 -11.19 -3.41 -0.54
CA VAL A 83 -10.67 -2.26 -1.28
C VAL A 83 -9.16 -2.41 -1.55
N LEU A 84 -8.38 -2.84 -0.55
CA LEU A 84 -6.94 -3.10 -0.71
C LEU A 84 -6.67 -4.12 -1.82
N GLN A 85 -7.38 -5.26 -1.82
CA GLN A 85 -7.24 -6.27 -2.85
C GLN A 85 -7.53 -5.72 -4.25
N LYS A 86 -8.57 -4.89 -4.41
CA LYS A 86 -8.87 -4.22 -5.68
C LYS A 86 -7.76 -3.23 -6.07
N ALA A 87 -7.23 -2.46 -5.12
CA ALA A 87 -6.11 -1.57 -5.38
C ALA A 87 -4.87 -2.34 -5.85
N GLU A 88 -4.57 -3.49 -5.24
CA GLU A 88 -3.46 -4.36 -5.62
C GLU A 88 -3.58 -4.97 -7.04
N THR A 89 -4.76 -4.91 -7.68
CA THR A 89 -4.90 -5.26 -9.09
C THR A 89 -4.61 -4.10 -10.05
N LEU A 90 -4.56 -2.87 -9.55
CA LEU A 90 -4.38 -1.65 -10.34
C LEU A 90 -2.97 -1.07 -10.19
N PHE A 91 -2.29 -1.38 -9.09
CA PHE A 91 -1.01 -0.80 -8.73
C PHE A 91 0.02 -1.89 -8.45
N ASP A 92 1.27 -1.65 -8.83
CA ASP A 92 2.38 -2.57 -8.58
C ASP A 92 2.68 -2.70 -7.07
N LYS A 93 2.36 -1.65 -6.29
CA LYS A 93 2.56 -1.59 -4.84
C LYS A 93 1.49 -0.72 -4.19
N VAL A 94 0.99 -1.17 -3.03
CA VAL A 94 0.07 -0.39 -2.20
C VAL A 94 0.64 -0.23 -0.79
N ILE A 95 0.87 1.02 -0.38
CA ILE A 95 1.28 1.40 0.97
C ILE A 95 0.03 1.64 1.79
N ILE A 96 -0.11 0.99 2.95
CA ILE A 96 -1.22 1.22 3.87
C ILE A 96 -0.81 2.32 4.85
N ALA A 97 -1.41 3.52 4.70
CA ALA A 97 -1.05 4.68 5.49
C ALA A 97 -2.12 4.96 6.56
N PHE A 98 -1.73 4.86 7.81
CA PHE A 98 -2.56 5.06 8.99
C PHE A 98 -2.48 6.51 9.45
N GLY A 99 -3.54 7.28 9.20
CA GLY A 99 -3.67 8.65 9.70
C GLY A 99 -4.06 8.65 11.19
N LYS A 100 -3.24 9.26 12.03
CA LYS A 100 -3.58 9.51 13.44
C LYS A 100 -4.48 10.74 13.52
N ASN A 101 -5.72 10.54 13.91
CA ASN A 101 -6.65 11.63 14.17
C ASN A 101 -6.58 11.99 15.64
N LEU A 102 -6.05 13.18 15.95
CA LEU A 102 -5.90 13.71 17.32
C LEU A 102 -7.22 13.80 18.09
N SER A 103 -8.37 13.86 17.40
CA SER A 103 -9.70 13.89 17.99
C SER A 103 -10.31 12.49 18.22
N LYS A 104 -9.66 11.44 17.80
CA LYS A 104 -10.12 10.05 18.01
C LYS A 104 -9.20 9.36 19.01
N HIS A 105 -9.80 8.50 19.86
CA HIS A 105 -9.05 7.66 20.81
C HIS A 105 -7.87 6.96 20.12
N GLU A 106 -6.80 6.77 20.89
CA GLU A 106 -5.64 6.00 20.44
C GLU A 106 -6.06 4.66 19.82
N ARG A 107 -5.30 4.23 18.85
CA ARG A 107 -5.53 2.96 18.18
C ARG A 107 -5.22 1.82 19.14
N THR A 108 -6.24 1.08 19.52
CA THR A 108 -6.14 -0.08 20.41
C THR A 108 -6.08 -1.42 19.67
N TRP A 109 -6.27 -1.40 18.36
CA TRP A 109 -6.35 -2.60 17.53
C TRP A 109 -5.00 -2.97 16.93
N GLU A 110 -4.62 -4.23 17.09
CA GLU A 110 -3.44 -4.80 16.41
C GLU A 110 -3.65 -4.83 14.89
N LEU A 111 -2.52 -4.78 14.17
CA LEU A 111 -2.54 -4.96 12.72
C LEU A 111 -2.87 -6.42 12.38
N PRO A 112 -3.85 -6.68 11.50
CA PRO A 112 -4.14 -8.04 11.08
C PRO A 112 -2.92 -8.67 10.40
N LYS A 113 -2.64 -9.93 10.74
CA LYS A 113 -1.55 -10.71 10.12
C LYS A 113 -1.70 -10.79 8.59
N THR A 114 -2.93 -10.79 8.12
CA THR A 114 -3.28 -10.82 6.68
C THR A 114 -2.64 -9.68 5.87
N ILE A 115 -2.36 -8.54 6.49
CA ILE A 115 -1.73 -7.39 5.81
C ILE A 115 -0.27 -7.16 6.21
N ALA A 116 0.31 -8.00 7.06
CA ALA A 116 1.66 -7.80 7.61
C ALA A 116 2.78 -7.78 6.56
N ASN A 117 2.55 -8.39 5.39
CA ASN A 117 3.51 -8.42 4.28
C ASN A 117 3.41 -7.20 3.32
N ARG A 118 2.61 -6.19 3.66
CA ARG A 118 2.54 -4.90 2.94
C ARG A 118 3.34 -3.84 3.67
N GLN A 119 3.74 -2.80 2.96
CA GLN A 119 4.34 -1.63 3.60
C GLN A 119 3.28 -0.88 4.39
N HIS A 120 3.60 -0.58 5.65
CA HIS A 120 2.79 0.25 6.52
C HIS A 120 3.49 1.57 6.79
N ALA A 121 2.73 2.64 6.86
CA ALA A 121 3.18 3.94 7.28
C ALA A 121 2.19 4.54 8.29
N GLU A 122 2.67 5.32 9.24
CA GLU A 122 1.85 6.14 10.12
C GLU A 122 2.17 7.60 9.84
N TYR A 123 1.14 8.45 9.79
CA TYR A 123 1.32 9.89 9.67
C TYR A 123 0.45 10.66 10.65
N ASN A 124 0.99 11.76 11.13
CA ASN A 124 0.30 12.72 11.99
C ASN A 124 0.04 13.99 11.19
N GLY A 125 -1.14 14.59 11.31
CA GLY A 125 -1.47 15.82 10.58
C GLY A 125 -2.04 15.55 9.19
N LEU A 126 -1.59 16.31 8.20
CA LEU A 126 -2.19 16.26 6.86
C LEU A 126 -1.65 15.10 6.02
N LEU A 127 -2.54 14.51 5.25
CA LEU A 127 -2.16 13.49 4.27
C LEU A 127 -1.18 14.05 3.23
N THR A 128 -1.37 15.30 2.82
CA THR A 128 -0.50 15.99 1.85
C THR A 128 0.94 16.09 2.33
N ASP A 129 1.17 16.41 3.60
CA ASP A 129 2.52 16.46 4.18
C ASP A 129 3.20 15.10 4.14
N TYR A 130 2.44 14.02 4.42
CA TYR A 130 2.96 12.67 4.29
C TYR A 130 3.32 12.33 2.83
N LEU A 131 2.45 12.69 1.87
CA LEU A 131 2.72 12.45 0.46
C LEU A 131 3.95 13.21 -0.02
N ASP A 132 4.14 14.45 0.43
CA ASP A 132 5.32 15.28 0.11
C ASP A 132 6.61 14.74 0.73
N SER A 133 6.52 13.96 1.81
CA SER A 133 7.67 13.29 2.41
C SER A 133 8.17 12.08 1.62
N LEU A 134 7.36 11.56 0.69
CA LEU A 134 7.76 10.47 -0.19
C LEU A 134 8.62 11.02 -1.34
N ALA A 135 9.76 10.38 -1.61
CA ALA A 135 10.67 10.81 -2.67
C ALA A 135 10.29 10.19 -4.05
N TYR A 136 9.03 9.82 -4.24
CA TYR A 136 8.48 9.27 -5.48
C TYR A 136 6.99 9.56 -5.59
N ASP A 137 6.50 9.61 -6.83
CA ASP A 137 5.09 9.84 -7.13
C ASP A 137 4.21 8.69 -6.67
N VAL A 138 3.05 9.04 -6.13
CA VAL A 138 2.05 8.07 -5.69
C VAL A 138 0.64 8.51 -6.07
N THR A 139 -0.28 7.53 -6.15
CA THR A 139 -1.71 7.77 -6.27
C THR A 139 -2.40 7.44 -4.94
N VAL A 140 -3.22 8.33 -4.42
CA VAL A 140 -4.01 8.06 -3.21
C VAL A 140 -5.20 7.18 -3.56
N VAL A 141 -5.38 6.10 -2.81
CA VAL A 141 -6.57 5.24 -2.88
C VAL A 141 -7.49 5.59 -1.72
N ARG A 142 -8.78 5.82 -2.04
CA ARG A 142 -9.86 6.02 -1.09
C ARG A 142 -10.91 4.94 -1.27
N GLY A 143 -11.26 4.27 -0.17
CA GLY A 143 -12.30 3.24 -0.16
C GLY A 143 -13.68 3.84 0.05
N LEU A 144 -14.65 3.46 -0.77
CA LEU A 144 -16.04 3.89 -0.70
C LEU A 144 -16.96 2.69 -0.47
N ARG A 145 -17.98 2.88 0.35
CA ARG A 145 -19.05 1.89 0.56
C ARG A 145 -20.30 2.27 -0.22
N ASN A 146 -20.63 3.56 -0.24
CA ASN A 146 -21.89 4.07 -0.78
C ASN A 146 -21.75 5.54 -1.24
N SER A 147 -22.86 6.12 -1.67
CA SER A 147 -22.93 7.52 -2.12
C SER A 147 -22.60 8.54 -1.04
N THR A 148 -22.90 8.26 0.22
CA THR A 148 -22.58 9.14 1.35
C THR A 148 -21.06 9.23 1.55
N ASP A 149 -20.35 8.11 1.48
CA ASP A 149 -18.89 8.10 1.51
C ASP A 149 -18.33 8.89 0.31
N PHE A 150 -18.92 8.72 -0.87
CA PHE A 150 -18.50 9.45 -2.07
C PHE A 150 -18.65 10.97 -1.92
N GLN A 151 -19.76 11.45 -1.39
CA GLN A 151 -19.98 12.88 -1.14
C GLN A 151 -18.96 13.44 -0.12
N TYR A 152 -18.67 12.68 0.92
CA TYR A 152 -17.63 13.05 1.88
C TYR A 152 -16.25 13.15 1.23
N GLU A 153 -15.84 12.15 0.48
CA GLU A 153 -14.55 12.13 -0.21
C GLU A 153 -14.45 13.22 -1.29
N GLN A 154 -15.55 13.54 -1.97
CA GLN A 154 -15.61 14.65 -2.93
C GLN A 154 -15.32 16.01 -2.26
N ASN A 155 -15.86 16.24 -1.06
CA ASN A 155 -15.55 17.44 -0.31
C ASN A 155 -14.10 17.46 0.19
N GLN A 156 -13.59 16.33 0.68
CA GLN A 156 -12.19 16.21 1.09
C GLN A 156 -11.23 16.42 -0.09
N TYR A 157 -11.57 15.93 -1.27
CA TYR A 157 -10.76 16.10 -2.48
C TYR A 157 -10.51 17.57 -2.82
N ARG A 158 -11.49 18.44 -2.63
CA ARG A 158 -11.33 19.89 -2.90
C ARG A 158 -10.28 20.50 -1.99
N TYR A 159 -10.29 20.21 -0.70
CA TYR A 159 -9.25 20.68 0.23
C TYR A 159 -7.88 20.09 -0.12
N LEU A 160 -7.83 18.81 -0.45
CA LEU A 160 -6.57 18.16 -0.85
C LEU A 160 -6.01 18.78 -2.14
N GLN A 161 -6.86 19.14 -3.10
CA GLN A 161 -6.46 19.82 -4.33
C GLN A 161 -5.94 21.24 -4.09
N GLU A 162 -6.50 21.97 -3.14
CA GLU A 162 -5.99 23.30 -2.74
C GLU A 162 -4.59 23.19 -2.12
N LEU A 163 -4.36 22.17 -1.29
CA LEU A 163 -3.09 21.94 -0.61
C LEU A 163 -2.03 21.29 -1.50
N LYS A 164 -2.44 20.42 -2.41
CA LYS A 164 -1.57 19.70 -3.35
C LYS A 164 -2.27 19.59 -4.71
N PRO A 165 -2.09 20.57 -5.61
CA PRO A 165 -2.81 20.67 -6.89
C PRO A 165 -2.61 19.47 -7.84
N ASP A 166 -1.47 18.81 -7.76
CA ASP A 166 -1.09 17.64 -8.56
C ASP A 166 -1.50 16.30 -7.97
N ILE A 167 -2.25 16.30 -6.85
CA ILE A 167 -2.66 15.08 -6.17
C ILE A 167 -3.51 14.19 -7.08
N LYS A 168 -3.11 12.91 -7.18
CA LYS A 168 -3.83 11.87 -7.91
C LYS A 168 -4.63 11.04 -6.94
N ILE A 169 -5.96 10.93 -7.14
CA ILE A 169 -6.84 10.15 -6.27
C ILE A 169 -7.68 9.17 -7.08
N VAL A 170 -7.73 7.93 -6.62
CA VAL A 170 -8.60 6.88 -7.16
C VAL A 170 -9.56 6.44 -6.06
N ASN A 171 -10.85 6.50 -6.35
CA ASN A 171 -11.91 6.03 -5.47
C ASN A 171 -12.30 4.61 -5.87
N ILE A 172 -12.29 3.68 -4.91
CA ILE A 172 -12.62 2.27 -5.13
C ILE A 172 -13.80 1.88 -4.25
N PHE A 173 -14.89 1.44 -4.87
CA PHE A 173 -16.03 0.89 -4.14
C PHE A 173 -15.74 -0.52 -3.63
N CYS A 174 -16.04 -0.78 -2.36
CA CYS A 174 -16.06 -2.15 -1.85
C CYS A 174 -17.21 -2.95 -2.49
N ASN A 175 -17.15 -4.28 -2.38
CA ASN A 175 -18.26 -5.14 -2.80
C ASN A 175 -19.46 -4.92 -1.90
N LYS A 176 -20.65 -5.15 -2.45
CA LYS A 176 -21.95 -4.92 -1.78
C LYS A 176 -22.05 -5.64 -0.42
N GLU A 177 -21.47 -6.83 -0.31
CA GLU A 177 -21.45 -7.60 0.93
C GLU A 177 -20.72 -6.92 2.09
N PHE A 178 -19.86 -5.92 1.81
CA PHE A 178 -19.08 -5.18 2.81
C PHE A 178 -19.59 -3.77 3.06
N GLU A 179 -20.62 -3.29 2.35
CA GLU A 179 -21.13 -1.91 2.43
C GLU A 179 -21.59 -1.52 3.83
N HIS A 180 -22.13 -2.48 4.59
CA HIS A 180 -22.61 -2.27 5.96
C HIS A 180 -21.50 -2.22 7.00
N ILE A 181 -20.27 -2.60 6.65
CA ILE A 181 -19.15 -2.70 7.59
C ILE A 181 -18.47 -1.33 7.72
N SER A 182 -18.34 -0.85 8.95
CA SER A 182 -17.57 0.37 9.26
C SER A 182 -16.77 0.22 10.55
N SER A 183 -15.65 0.91 10.65
CA SER A 183 -14.86 0.91 11.88
C SER A 183 -15.65 1.41 13.09
N SER A 184 -16.52 2.42 12.92
CA SER A 184 -17.39 2.89 13.99
C SER A 184 -18.44 1.84 14.41
N GLY A 185 -19.07 1.17 13.45
CA GLY A 185 -20.00 0.08 13.72
C GLY A 185 -19.32 -1.09 14.46
N ILE A 186 -18.10 -1.45 14.05
CA ILE A 186 -17.33 -2.49 14.73
C ILE A 186 -17.04 -2.12 16.18
N ARG A 187 -16.61 -0.88 16.47
CA ARG A 187 -16.39 -0.41 17.85
C ARG A 187 -17.66 -0.43 18.70
N THR A 188 -18.82 -0.13 18.09
CA THR A 188 -20.10 -0.27 18.78
C THR A 188 -20.41 -1.74 19.10
N LEU A 189 -20.19 -2.64 18.15
CA LEU A 189 -20.43 -4.09 18.33
C LEU A 189 -19.45 -4.74 19.31
N GLU A 190 -18.26 -4.18 19.49
CA GLU A 190 -17.27 -4.63 20.47
C GLU A 190 -17.83 -4.64 21.88
N GLN A 191 -18.59 -3.61 22.26
CA GLN A 191 -19.24 -3.50 23.57
C GLN A 191 -20.20 -4.67 23.86
N TYR A 192 -20.66 -5.35 22.82
CA TYR A 192 -21.56 -6.50 22.89
C TYR A 192 -20.89 -7.83 22.52
N ASN A 193 -19.57 -7.85 22.34
CA ASN A 193 -18.81 -9.02 21.86
C ASN A 193 -19.31 -9.61 20.53
N LYS A 194 -19.78 -8.76 19.60
CA LYS A 194 -20.34 -9.15 18.29
C LYS A 194 -19.51 -8.67 17.09
N HIS A 195 -18.30 -8.19 17.31
CA HIS A 195 -17.45 -7.50 16.31
C HIS A 195 -16.53 -8.44 15.52
N THR A 196 -16.16 -9.60 16.08
CA THR A 196 -15.09 -10.47 15.54
C THR A 196 -15.34 -10.96 14.12
N GLY A 197 -16.61 -11.19 13.73
CA GLY A 197 -17.00 -11.62 12.39
C GLY A 197 -16.63 -10.64 11.26
N TYR A 198 -16.36 -9.37 11.57
CA TYR A 198 -16.04 -8.30 10.63
C TYR A 198 -14.54 -8.01 10.51
N LEU A 199 -13.75 -8.54 11.43
CA LEU A 199 -12.30 -8.39 11.47
C LEU A 199 -11.61 -9.41 10.56
N LEU A 200 -10.34 -9.13 10.26
CA LEU A 200 -9.41 -10.07 9.62
C LEU A 200 -8.64 -10.85 10.69
N PRO A 201 -8.21 -12.08 10.38
CA PRO A 201 -7.36 -12.86 11.27
C PRO A 201 -5.93 -12.29 11.38
#